data_ac5c65361a929da59200119a53ed06ac
#
_entry.id   ac5c65361a929da59200119a53ed06ac
#
_cell.length_a   1.000
_cell.length_b   1.000
_cell.length_c   1.000
_cell.angle_alpha   90.00
_cell.angle_beta   90.00
_cell.angle_gamma   90.00
#
_symmetry.space_group_name_H-M   'P 1'
#
loop_
_entity.id
_entity.type
_entity.pdbx_description
1 polymer ?
#
loop_
_entity_poly.entity_id
_entity_poly.type
_entity_poly.pdbx_seq_one_letter_code
_entity_poly.pdbx_strand_id
1 'polypeptide(L)'
;MKNRWRKLVAGGLAASMTVMMGTSGVYAADKDVEINLLSHRYAALEYYAQAMIDNAPENVTVNTELTTYGDWQEKMTMNLSSKSSAYDITYIFPPDLATFADNGWLMPLDDYIEKYNDVYNFDDISDYLWDAYTYDGHIYGIPSHQWAALLFARDDVLDEAGLEVPKTLDELVDTADKLNTDDMSGITLSLKASDMLAITFQCFMTACGGWWFDDDMKPTFNSPEAMKAVEYIQKLMNDCPDGSMTYGSDETALAVAQGLAAMGLIQTTRSGDMDNPEKSTVVGKVGFYSSPSIEEGGAPASLYATAGYSISAFTEQDPDLVFQTMCNALTEDVMKEGASTGMPVRESLLNDTLFAERPDYKAAWEAIQAGAKMRPAIPEFSEIMEISMTALSDALSNGTDVQAAMDKAAEECEQILSDAGYYE
;
A
#
# COMPACT_ATOMS: atom_id res chain seq x y z
N MET A 1 -22.99 2.17 5.63
CA MET A 1 -23.23 1.77 4.24
C MET A 1 -23.58 0.27 4.09
N LYS A 2 -24.46 -0.25 4.93
CA LYS A 2 -24.82 -1.70 5.03
C LYS A 2 -25.82 -2.22 3.97
N ASN A 3 -26.04 -1.59 2.84
CA ASN A 3 -27.15 -1.95 1.94
C ASN A 3 -26.82 -2.05 0.43
N ARG A 4 -25.56 -2.15 0.02
CA ARG A 4 -25.21 -2.21 -1.42
C ARG A 4 -25.36 -3.62 -2.04
N TRP A 5 -25.18 -4.67 -1.27
CA TRP A 5 -25.15 -6.07 -1.76
C TRP A 5 -26.52 -6.74 -1.96
N ARG A 6 -27.63 -6.11 -1.58
CA ARG A 6 -28.95 -6.77 -1.58
C ARG A 6 -29.86 -6.56 -2.81
N LYS A 7 -29.40 -5.94 -3.88
CA LYS A 7 -30.30 -5.53 -4.99
C LYS A 7 -30.13 -6.22 -6.35
N LEU A 8 -29.31 -7.23 -6.51
CA LEU A 8 -29.07 -7.90 -7.81
C LEU A 8 -29.55 -9.35 -7.92
N VAL A 9 -30.40 -9.85 -7.06
CA VAL A 9 -30.98 -11.20 -7.21
C VAL A 9 -32.48 -11.08 -7.48
N ALA A 10 -32.87 -11.01 -8.73
CA ALA A 10 -34.23 -11.34 -9.17
C ALA A 10 -34.24 -11.73 -10.65
N GLY A 11 -34.26 -12.99 -10.96
CA GLY A 11 -34.79 -13.45 -12.25
C GLY A 11 -34.06 -14.64 -12.88
N GLY A 12 -34.61 -15.85 -12.72
CA GLY A 12 -34.33 -16.90 -13.69
C GLY A 12 -34.33 -18.33 -13.19
N LEU A 13 -35.45 -18.79 -12.60
CA LEU A 13 -35.69 -20.24 -12.45
C LEU A 13 -36.09 -20.86 -13.78
N ALA A 14 -35.30 -21.81 -14.29
CA ALA A 14 -35.78 -22.81 -15.25
C ALA A 14 -35.24 -24.18 -14.85
N ALA A 15 -36.13 -25.01 -14.34
CA ALA A 15 -35.89 -26.41 -14.02
C ALA A 15 -35.76 -27.27 -15.28
N SER A 16 -34.79 -28.14 -15.33
CA SER A 16 -34.84 -29.35 -16.14
C SER A 16 -34.18 -30.53 -15.46
N MET A 17 -35.00 -31.52 -15.06
CA MET A 17 -34.58 -32.83 -14.65
C MET A 17 -33.92 -33.59 -15.80
N THR A 18 -32.80 -34.26 -15.55
CA THR A 18 -32.38 -35.38 -16.38
C THR A 18 -31.61 -36.42 -15.54
N VAL A 19 -32.25 -37.53 -15.41
CA VAL A 19 -31.87 -38.95 -15.23
C VAL A 19 -30.41 -39.29 -14.96
N MET A 20 -30.21 -39.93 -13.77
CA MET A 20 -29.04 -40.75 -13.40
C MET A 20 -28.83 -41.93 -14.38
N MET A 21 -27.62 -42.01 -14.95
CA MET A 21 -27.01 -43.28 -15.33
C MET A 21 -25.65 -43.37 -14.64
N GLY A 22 -25.54 -44.31 -13.70
CA GLY A 22 -24.30 -44.62 -13.02
C GLY A 22 -23.26 -45.16 -14.00
N THR A 23 -22.16 -44.47 -14.11
CA THR A 23 -20.90 -45.00 -14.60
C THR A 23 -19.92 -44.98 -13.43
N SER A 24 -19.43 -46.16 -13.07
CA SER A 24 -18.29 -46.34 -12.18
C SER A 24 -17.09 -45.59 -12.83
N GLY A 25 -16.89 -44.34 -12.39
CA GLY A 25 -15.73 -43.56 -12.76
C GLY A 25 -14.51 -44.21 -12.11
N VAL A 26 -13.60 -44.66 -12.93
CA VAL A 26 -12.19 -44.83 -12.54
C VAL A 26 -11.73 -43.50 -12.02
N TYR A 27 -11.43 -43.39 -10.73
CA TYR A 27 -10.69 -42.26 -10.18
C TYR A 27 -9.34 -42.23 -10.93
N ALA A 28 -9.19 -41.31 -11.87
CA ALA A 28 -7.88 -40.93 -12.32
C ALA A 28 -7.13 -40.44 -11.07
N ALA A 29 -5.95 -41.00 -10.83
CA ALA A 29 -5.07 -40.45 -9.81
C ALA A 29 -4.94 -38.93 -10.09
N ASP A 30 -5.28 -38.09 -9.09
CA ASP A 30 -5.09 -36.66 -9.18
C ASP A 30 -3.65 -36.40 -9.61
N LYS A 31 -3.49 -35.71 -10.75
CA LYS A 31 -2.18 -35.28 -11.19
C LYS A 31 -1.75 -34.18 -10.22
N ASP A 32 -0.51 -34.22 -9.77
CA ASP A 32 0.10 -33.13 -9.05
C ASP A 32 -0.03 -31.84 -9.89
N VAL A 33 -0.71 -30.84 -9.35
CA VAL A 33 -0.93 -29.54 -9.98
C VAL A 33 0.16 -28.59 -9.52
N GLU A 34 0.82 -27.92 -10.46
CA GLU A 34 1.78 -26.86 -10.16
C GLU A 34 1.09 -25.49 -10.29
N ILE A 35 1.16 -24.67 -9.25
CA ILE A 35 0.69 -23.28 -9.24
C ILE A 35 1.88 -22.37 -9.04
N ASN A 36 2.06 -21.42 -9.94
CA ASN A 36 3.21 -20.53 -9.97
C ASN A 36 2.84 -19.13 -9.46
N LEU A 37 3.55 -18.64 -8.45
CA LEU A 37 3.43 -17.31 -7.90
C LEU A 37 4.62 -16.44 -8.30
N LEU A 38 4.37 -15.26 -8.88
CA LEU A 38 5.35 -14.17 -8.98
C LEU A 38 5.01 -13.06 -7.98
N SER A 39 5.95 -12.68 -7.13
CA SER A 39 5.72 -11.66 -6.11
C SER A 39 6.91 -10.71 -5.95
N HIS A 40 6.62 -9.50 -5.49
CA HIS A 40 7.61 -8.62 -4.92
C HIS A 40 8.18 -9.20 -3.62
N ARG A 41 9.39 -8.77 -3.21
CA ARG A 41 10.10 -9.30 -2.05
C ARG A 41 10.20 -8.25 -0.94
N TYR A 42 9.56 -8.51 0.20
CA TYR A 42 9.80 -7.94 1.52
C TYR A 42 9.11 -8.82 2.58
N ALA A 43 9.40 -8.60 3.86
CA ALA A 43 9.07 -9.53 4.94
C ALA A 43 7.63 -10.08 4.91
N ALA A 44 6.61 -9.23 4.72
CA ALA A 44 5.23 -9.69 4.67
C ALA A 44 4.95 -10.57 3.44
N LEU A 45 5.44 -10.19 2.26
CA LEU A 45 5.22 -10.99 1.04
C LEU A 45 6.03 -12.30 1.04
N GLU A 46 7.22 -12.32 1.65
CA GLU A 46 7.97 -13.56 1.88
C GLU A 46 7.19 -14.50 2.80
N TYR A 47 6.59 -13.95 3.87
CA TYR A 47 5.72 -14.72 4.77
C TYR A 47 4.52 -15.33 4.02
N TYR A 48 3.75 -14.52 3.28
CA TYR A 48 2.56 -15.03 2.57
C TYR A 48 2.91 -15.97 1.42
N ALA A 49 4.03 -15.78 0.73
CA ALA A 49 4.51 -16.72 -0.27
C ALA A 49 4.84 -18.09 0.37
N GLN A 50 5.49 -18.11 1.53
CA GLN A 50 5.74 -19.33 2.29
C GLN A 50 4.43 -19.93 2.81
N ALA A 51 3.49 -19.11 3.30
CA ALA A 51 2.18 -19.57 3.74
C ALA A 51 1.36 -20.24 2.61
N MET A 52 1.50 -19.77 1.35
CA MET A 52 0.89 -20.44 0.20
C MET A 52 1.47 -21.84 -0.04
N ILE A 53 2.78 -22.01 0.18
CA ILE A 53 3.42 -23.33 0.09
C ILE A 53 2.93 -24.24 1.23
N ASP A 54 2.94 -23.74 2.46
CA ASP A 54 2.66 -24.54 3.67
C ASP A 54 1.19 -24.94 3.79
N ASN A 55 0.27 -24.13 3.23
CA ASN A 55 -1.18 -24.34 3.29
C ASN A 55 -1.78 -24.77 1.93
N ALA A 56 -0.93 -25.17 0.98
CA ALA A 56 -1.40 -25.68 -0.32
C ALA A 56 -2.25 -26.95 -0.14
N PRO A 57 -3.29 -27.17 -0.98
CA PRO A 57 -3.98 -28.45 -1.03
C PRO A 57 -3.03 -29.64 -1.30
N GLU A 58 -3.36 -30.84 -0.80
CA GLU A 58 -2.45 -32.02 -0.85
C GLU A 58 -1.92 -32.37 -2.26
N ASN A 59 -2.67 -32.04 -3.31
CA ASN A 59 -2.31 -32.31 -4.69
C ASN A 59 -1.72 -31.10 -5.42
N VAL A 60 -1.37 -30.03 -4.71
CA VAL A 60 -0.83 -28.77 -5.25
C VAL A 60 0.60 -28.55 -4.80
N THR A 61 1.48 -28.26 -5.75
CA THR A 61 2.82 -27.74 -5.50
C THR A 61 2.84 -26.26 -5.87
N VAL A 62 3.17 -25.38 -4.91
CA VAL A 62 3.31 -23.95 -5.16
C VAL A 62 4.78 -23.61 -5.41
N ASN A 63 5.07 -23.07 -6.59
CA ASN A 63 6.38 -22.54 -6.95
C ASN A 63 6.36 -21.01 -6.79
N THR A 64 7.33 -20.45 -6.08
CA THR A 64 7.38 -19.01 -5.80
C THR A 64 8.61 -18.36 -6.43
N GLU A 65 8.42 -17.26 -7.13
CA GLU A 65 9.48 -16.37 -7.57
C GLU A 65 9.31 -15.01 -6.89
N LEU A 66 10.32 -14.62 -6.09
CA LEU A 66 10.32 -13.36 -5.33
C LEU A 66 11.41 -12.45 -5.84
N THR A 67 11.07 -11.21 -6.23
CA THR A 67 11.99 -10.29 -6.89
C THR A 67 11.81 -8.84 -6.41
N THR A 68 12.57 -7.89 -6.93
CA THR A 68 12.35 -6.46 -6.66
C THR A 68 11.02 -5.99 -7.25
N TYR A 69 10.48 -4.86 -6.77
CA TYR A 69 9.23 -4.33 -7.31
C TYR A 69 9.33 -4.05 -8.82
N GLY A 70 10.40 -3.39 -9.25
CA GLY A 70 10.60 -3.08 -10.67
C GLY A 70 10.72 -4.33 -11.56
N ASP A 71 11.49 -5.34 -11.11
CA ASP A 71 11.59 -6.61 -11.86
C ASP A 71 10.26 -7.37 -11.87
N TRP A 72 9.49 -7.33 -10.77
CA TRP A 72 8.16 -7.91 -10.73
C TRP A 72 7.24 -7.23 -11.74
N GLN A 73 7.19 -5.90 -11.75
CA GLN A 73 6.32 -5.13 -12.65
C GLN A 73 6.67 -5.40 -14.11
N GLU A 74 7.97 -5.37 -14.47
CA GLU A 74 8.41 -5.68 -15.85
C GLU A 74 8.05 -7.10 -16.25
N LYS A 75 8.38 -8.11 -15.42
CA LYS A 75 8.10 -9.51 -15.71
C LYS A 75 6.60 -9.78 -15.81
N MET A 76 5.80 -9.22 -14.88
CA MET A 76 4.36 -9.45 -14.86
C MET A 76 3.68 -8.79 -16.03
N THR A 77 4.04 -7.55 -16.37
CA THR A 77 3.54 -6.85 -17.55
C THR A 77 3.86 -7.61 -18.84
N MET A 78 5.11 -8.08 -19.00
CA MET A 78 5.51 -8.88 -20.17
C MET A 78 4.75 -10.22 -20.24
N ASN A 79 4.58 -10.89 -19.11
CA ASN A 79 3.85 -12.17 -19.05
C ASN A 79 2.38 -11.98 -19.42
N LEU A 80 1.68 -11.07 -18.78
CA LEU A 80 0.25 -10.82 -18.98
C LEU A 80 -0.05 -10.25 -20.38
N SER A 81 0.75 -9.30 -20.88
CA SER A 81 0.56 -8.73 -22.21
C SER A 81 0.77 -9.76 -23.34
N SER A 82 1.64 -10.76 -23.12
CA SER A 82 1.81 -11.88 -24.05
C SER A 82 0.77 -13.00 -23.86
N LYS A 83 -0.15 -12.86 -22.90
CA LYS A 83 -1.16 -13.86 -22.52
C LYS A 83 -0.53 -15.20 -22.11
N SER A 84 0.60 -15.14 -21.44
CA SER A 84 1.31 -16.33 -20.97
C SER A 84 0.66 -16.88 -19.70
N SER A 85 0.63 -18.21 -19.57
CA SER A 85 0.20 -18.94 -18.39
C SER A 85 1.37 -19.33 -17.45
N ALA A 86 2.51 -18.63 -17.54
CA ALA A 86 3.68 -18.98 -16.73
C ALA A 86 3.48 -18.71 -15.23
N TYR A 87 2.62 -17.75 -14.87
CA TYR A 87 2.25 -17.45 -13.50
C TYR A 87 0.73 -17.46 -13.36
N ASP A 88 0.24 -18.16 -12.33
CA ASP A 88 -1.17 -18.30 -12.00
C ASP A 88 -1.61 -17.25 -11.00
N ILE A 89 -0.77 -16.98 -9.98
CA ILE A 89 -1.00 -16.00 -8.92
C ILE A 89 0.08 -14.93 -9.02
N THR A 90 -0.30 -13.69 -8.81
CA THR A 90 0.64 -12.56 -8.70
C THR A 90 0.36 -11.74 -7.45
N TYR A 91 1.43 -11.25 -6.82
CA TYR A 91 1.32 -10.06 -5.98
C TYR A 91 0.64 -8.94 -6.77
N ILE A 92 -0.16 -8.13 -6.10
CA ILE A 92 -0.75 -6.95 -6.72
C ILE A 92 -0.74 -5.77 -5.75
N PHE A 93 -0.38 -4.62 -6.28
CA PHE A 93 -0.50 -3.34 -5.64
C PHE A 93 -1.65 -2.55 -6.30
N PRO A 94 -2.51 -1.84 -5.56
CA PRO A 94 -3.71 -1.23 -6.12
C PRO A 94 -3.51 -0.37 -7.37
N PRO A 95 -2.47 0.49 -7.49
CA PRO A 95 -2.22 1.22 -8.73
C PRO A 95 -1.96 0.34 -9.95
N ASP A 96 -1.26 -0.79 -9.78
CA ASP A 96 -1.00 -1.75 -10.87
C ASP A 96 -2.24 -2.56 -11.21
N LEU A 97 -3.11 -2.83 -10.20
CA LEU A 97 -4.34 -3.57 -10.38
C LEU A 97 -5.25 -2.89 -11.42
N ALA A 98 -5.45 -1.59 -11.33
CA ALA A 98 -6.28 -0.85 -12.27
C ALA A 98 -5.80 -1.04 -13.71
N THR A 99 -4.49 -0.86 -13.95
CA THR A 99 -3.88 -1.09 -15.26
C THR A 99 -4.06 -2.52 -15.75
N PHE A 100 -3.84 -3.51 -14.90
CA PHE A 100 -3.94 -4.92 -15.30
C PHE A 100 -5.38 -5.38 -15.50
N ALA A 101 -6.33 -4.86 -14.72
CA ALA A 101 -7.75 -5.15 -14.86
C ALA A 101 -8.33 -4.51 -16.13
N ASP A 102 -7.97 -3.25 -16.42
CA ASP A 102 -8.41 -2.54 -17.64
C ASP A 102 -7.99 -3.28 -18.92
N ASN A 103 -6.78 -3.84 -18.92
CA ASN A 103 -6.29 -4.66 -20.02
C ASN A 103 -6.89 -6.08 -20.07
N GLY A 104 -7.75 -6.46 -19.11
CA GLY A 104 -8.34 -7.79 -19.03
C GLY A 104 -7.33 -8.88 -18.69
N TRP A 105 -6.28 -8.54 -17.95
CA TRP A 105 -5.19 -9.46 -17.62
C TRP A 105 -5.40 -10.21 -16.29
N LEU A 106 -6.31 -9.72 -15.45
CA LEU A 106 -6.66 -10.32 -14.17
C LEU A 106 -8.05 -10.96 -14.25
N MET A 107 -8.25 -12.01 -13.45
CA MET A 107 -9.53 -12.70 -13.30
C MET A 107 -10.41 -11.94 -12.30
N PRO A 108 -11.68 -11.64 -12.63
CA PRO A 108 -12.66 -11.16 -11.64
C PRO A 108 -12.89 -12.21 -10.56
N LEU A 109 -12.90 -11.81 -9.29
CA LEU A 109 -12.97 -12.72 -8.14
C LEU A 109 -14.32 -12.71 -7.43
N ASP A 110 -15.29 -11.89 -7.87
CA ASP A 110 -16.60 -11.70 -7.20
C ASP A 110 -17.31 -13.03 -6.92
N ASP A 111 -17.47 -13.89 -7.94
CA ASP A 111 -18.16 -15.18 -7.82
C ASP A 111 -17.43 -16.13 -6.86
N TYR A 112 -16.10 -16.09 -6.80
CA TYR A 112 -15.30 -16.92 -5.90
C TYR A 112 -15.38 -16.40 -4.46
N ILE A 113 -15.37 -15.08 -4.27
CA ILE A 113 -15.54 -14.44 -2.96
C ILE A 113 -16.91 -14.82 -2.39
N GLU A 114 -18.00 -14.69 -3.18
CA GLU A 114 -19.34 -15.10 -2.77
C GLU A 114 -19.38 -16.60 -2.46
N LYS A 115 -18.83 -17.44 -3.32
CA LYS A 115 -18.84 -18.91 -3.18
C LYS A 115 -18.12 -19.40 -1.93
N TYR A 116 -17.02 -18.77 -1.57
CA TYR A 116 -16.13 -19.21 -0.50
C TYR A 116 -16.17 -18.35 0.76
N ASN A 117 -17.11 -17.37 0.86
CA ASN A 117 -17.21 -16.50 2.03
C ASN A 117 -17.40 -17.25 3.34
N ASP A 118 -18.23 -18.30 3.35
CA ASP A 118 -18.43 -19.15 4.55
C ASP A 118 -17.15 -19.86 5.02
N VAL A 119 -16.15 -20.01 4.15
CA VAL A 119 -14.87 -20.67 4.44
C VAL A 119 -13.81 -19.68 4.89
N TYR A 120 -13.69 -18.56 4.16
CA TYR A 120 -12.59 -17.61 4.35
C TYR A 120 -13.00 -16.34 5.08
N ASN A 121 -14.30 -16.13 5.35
CA ASN A 121 -14.85 -14.98 6.08
C ASN A 121 -14.32 -13.64 5.53
N PHE A 122 -14.59 -13.37 4.25
CA PHE A 122 -14.18 -12.13 3.59
C PHE A 122 -14.90 -10.90 4.14
N ASP A 123 -16.05 -11.08 4.81
CA ASP A 123 -16.79 -10.00 5.49
C ASP A 123 -16.00 -9.38 6.66
N ASP A 124 -14.95 -10.05 7.13
CA ASP A 124 -14.03 -9.56 8.18
C ASP A 124 -12.92 -8.65 7.63
N ILE A 125 -12.82 -8.49 6.31
CA ILE A 125 -11.90 -7.54 5.69
C ILE A 125 -12.58 -6.17 5.60
N SER A 126 -11.89 -5.12 6.06
CA SER A 126 -12.44 -3.76 6.11
C SER A 126 -12.91 -3.26 4.74
N ASP A 127 -14.11 -2.65 4.69
CA ASP A 127 -14.75 -2.16 3.45
C ASP A 127 -13.82 -1.24 2.62
N TYR A 128 -13.05 -0.37 3.28
CA TYR A 128 -12.16 0.57 2.59
C TYR A 128 -11.01 -0.10 1.82
N LEU A 129 -10.67 -1.35 2.18
CA LEU A 129 -9.65 -2.12 1.47
C LEU A 129 -10.20 -2.73 0.18
N TRP A 130 -11.47 -3.13 0.16
CA TRP A 130 -12.10 -3.66 -1.05
C TRP A 130 -12.17 -2.64 -2.19
N ASP A 131 -12.38 -1.35 -1.84
CA ASP A 131 -12.38 -0.28 -2.84
C ASP A 131 -11.05 -0.23 -3.62
N ALA A 132 -9.92 -0.56 -2.96
CA ALA A 132 -8.59 -0.60 -3.58
C ALA A 132 -8.37 -1.77 -4.54
N TYR A 133 -9.17 -2.81 -4.43
CA TYR A 133 -9.09 -4.02 -5.29
C TYR A 133 -10.25 -4.12 -6.27
N THR A 134 -11.06 -3.06 -6.37
CA THR A 134 -12.22 -2.97 -7.25
C THR A 134 -11.91 -2.06 -8.44
N TYR A 135 -12.10 -2.58 -9.65
CA TYR A 135 -12.01 -1.84 -10.90
C TYR A 135 -13.28 -2.11 -11.73
N ASP A 136 -13.89 -1.07 -12.30
CA ASP A 136 -15.15 -1.13 -13.08
C ASP A 136 -16.25 -2.00 -12.42
N GLY A 137 -16.35 -1.91 -11.08
CA GLY A 137 -17.36 -2.60 -10.28
C GLY A 137 -17.10 -4.07 -9.99
N HIS A 138 -15.93 -4.62 -10.36
CA HIS A 138 -15.49 -5.98 -10.08
C HIS A 138 -14.25 -6.02 -9.20
N ILE A 139 -14.15 -7.06 -8.36
CA ILE A 139 -12.99 -7.29 -7.48
C ILE A 139 -11.96 -8.16 -8.22
N TYR A 140 -10.70 -7.71 -8.25
CA TYR A 140 -9.61 -8.39 -8.96
C TYR A 140 -8.48 -8.86 -8.03
N GLY A 141 -8.56 -8.63 -6.74
CA GLY A 141 -7.55 -9.08 -5.79
C GLY A 141 -8.07 -9.25 -4.38
N ILE A 142 -7.35 -10.01 -3.57
CA ILE A 142 -7.61 -10.19 -2.15
C ILE A 142 -6.50 -9.52 -1.36
N PRO A 143 -6.81 -8.53 -0.47
CA PRO A 143 -5.80 -7.89 0.36
C PRO A 143 -5.19 -8.89 1.34
N SER A 144 -3.87 -8.81 1.55
CA SER A 144 -3.12 -9.65 2.46
C SER A 144 -2.65 -8.91 3.72
N HIS A 145 -2.16 -7.71 3.57
CA HIS A 145 -1.69 -6.85 4.66
C HIS A 145 -1.75 -5.39 4.24
N GLN A 146 -1.59 -4.50 5.22
CA GLN A 146 -1.59 -3.06 5.03
C GLN A 146 -0.45 -2.41 5.81
N TRP A 147 -0.17 -1.15 5.49
CA TRP A 147 0.82 -0.32 6.17
C TRP A 147 0.43 1.16 6.09
N ALA A 148 1.00 1.98 6.94
CA ALA A 148 0.84 3.43 6.88
C ALA A 148 2.20 4.14 7.03
N ALA A 149 2.28 5.38 6.52
CA ALA A 149 3.37 6.28 6.84
C ALA A 149 3.03 7.02 8.13
N LEU A 150 3.96 7.01 9.09
CA LEU A 150 3.80 7.52 10.44
C LEU A 150 4.95 8.45 10.82
N LEU A 151 4.76 9.23 11.87
CA LEU A 151 5.85 9.91 12.56
C LEU A 151 6.53 8.91 13.49
N PHE A 152 7.80 8.59 13.22
CA PHE A 152 8.71 7.91 14.14
C PHE A 152 9.50 8.96 14.88
N ALA A 153 9.58 8.90 16.20
CA ALA A 153 10.26 9.90 16.99
C ALA A 153 11.11 9.25 18.10
N ARG A 154 12.26 9.84 18.37
CA ARG A 154 13.15 9.50 19.47
C ARG A 154 12.57 10.06 20.77
N ASP A 155 11.84 9.24 21.52
CA ASP A 155 11.20 9.62 22.77
C ASP A 155 12.22 10.14 23.80
N ASP A 156 13.39 9.49 23.88
CA ASP A 156 14.46 9.91 24.77
C ASP A 156 15.01 11.32 24.41
N VAL A 157 15.05 11.67 23.14
CA VAL A 157 15.52 13.00 22.68
C VAL A 157 14.46 14.08 22.95
N LEU A 158 13.19 13.77 22.69
CA LEU A 158 12.07 14.66 23.01
C LEU A 158 12.01 14.93 24.52
N ASP A 159 12.09 13.89 25.35
CA ASP A 159 12.07 13.99 26.81
C ASP A 159 13.26 14.83 27.33
N GLU A 160 14.48 14.61 26.82
CA GLU A 160 15.67 15.38 27.19
C GLU A 160 15.53 16.87 26.85
N ALA A 161 14.91 17.17 25.69
CA ALA A 161 14.63 18.53 25.27
C ALA A 161 13.41 19.16 25.96
N GLY A 162 12.62 18.38 26.70
CA GLY A 162 11.37 18.83 27.33
C GLY A 162 10.29 19.17 26.31
N LEU A 163 10.28 18.45 25.16
CA LEU A 163 9.33 18.62 24.07
C LEU A 163 8.31 17.47 24.07
N GLU A 164 7.08 17.79 23.72
CA GLU A 164 6.05 16.78 23.45
C GLU A 164 6.13 16.35 21.96
N VAL A 165 5.55 15.19 21.65
CA VAL A 165 5.37 14.75 20.27
C VAL A 165 4.50 15.77 19.51
N PRO A 166 4.94 16.31 18.38
CA PRO A 166 4.20 17.33 17.64
C PRO A 166 2.85 16.79 17.13
N LYS A 167 1.80 17.59 17.26
CA LYS A 167 0.43 17.26 16.83
C LYS A 167 0.02 18.04 15.58
N THR A 168 0.69 19.18 15.32
CA THR A 168 0.45 20.00 14.15
C THR A 168 1.69 20.10 13.28
N LEU A 169 1.51 20.44 12.00
CA LEU A 169 2.63 20.62 11.06
C LEU A 169 3.54 21.79 11.47
N ASP A 170 2.98 22.85 12.07
CA ASP A 170 3.78 23.95 12.61
C ASP A 170 4.62 23.48 13.82
N GLU A 171 4.05 22.70 14.72
CA GLU A 171 4.80 22.09 15.82
C GLU A 171 5.87 21.11 15.32
N LEU A 172 5.61 20.36 14.22
CA LEU A 172 6.59 19.46 13.62
C LEU A 172 7.82 20.25 13.13
N VAL A 173 7.60 21.35 12.40
CA VAL A 173 8.69 22.23 11.93
C VAL A 173 9.46 22.81 13.12
N ASP A 174 8.76 23.36 14.11
CA ASP A 174 9.38 23.95 15.31
C ASP A 174 10.17 22.92 16.13
N THR A 175 9.68 21.67 16.21
CA THR A 175 10.34 20.58 16.90
C THR A 175 11.58 20.12 16.14
N ALA A 176 11.49 19.99 14.83
CA ALA A 176 12.61 19.62 13.97
C ALA A 176 13.75 20.63 14.08
N ASP A 177 13.46 21.93 13.98
CA ASP A 177 14.45 23.01 14.13
C ASP A 177 15.15 22.96 15.50
N LYS A 178 14.39 22.77 16.60
CA LYS A 178 14.94 22.69 17.96
C LYS A 178 15.83 21.46 18.19
N LEU A 179 15.54 20.34 17.55
CA LEU A 179 16.28 19.09 17.69
C LEU A 179 17.43 18.96 16.67
N ASN A 180 17.49 19.86 15.69
CA ASN A 180 18.55 19.88 14.68
C ASN A 180 19.86 20.40 15.28
N THR A 181 20.92 19.59 15.19
CA THR A 181 22.25 19.88 15.73
C THR A 181 23.33 19.47 14.74
N ASP A 182 24.58 19.79 15.01
CA ASP A 182 25.73 19.36 14.19
C ASP A 182 25.87 17.81 14.12
N ASP A 183 25.37 17.09 15.15
CA ASP A 183 25.53 15.64 15.28
C ASP A 183 24.27 14.84 14.91
N MET A 184 23.09 15.50 14.86
CA MET A 184 21.80 14.84 14.64
C MET A 184 20.83 15.79 13.94
N SER A 185 20.25 15.34 12.83
CA SER A 185 19.18 16.06 12.14
C SER A 185 17.88 16.04 12.93
N GLY A 186 17.09 17.11 12.86
CA GLY A 186 15.80 17.19 13.56
C GLY A 186 14.76 16.20 12.98
N ILE A 187 14.78 15.99 11.68
CA ILE A 187 13.87 15.07 10.98
C ILE A 187 14.55 14.46 9.77
N THR A 188 14.02 13.35 9.28
CA THR A 188 14.36 12.76 7.98
C THR A 188 13.10 12.44 7.17
N LEU A 189 13.17 12.67 5.86
CA LEU A 189 12.08 12.46 4.91
C LEU A 189 12.56 11.65 3.72
N SER A 190 11.67 10.87 3.12
CA SER A 190 11.91 10.17 1.86
C SER A 190 11.68 11.13 0.70
N LEU A 191 12.76 11.69 0.13
CA LEU A 191 12.72 12.75 -0.90
C LEU A 191 13.27 12.32 -2.26
N LYS A 192 13.70 11.07 -2.41
CA LYS A 192 14.17 10.53 -3.69
C LYS A 192 13.06 10.64 -4.74
N ALA A 193 13.39 11.28 -5.89
CA ALA A 193 12.48 11.41 -7.02
C ALA A 193 12.00 10.04 -7.50
N SER A 194 10.83 9.65 -7.09
CA SER A 194 10.16 8.37 -7.38
C SER A 194 8.87 8.28 -6.56
N ASP A 195 8.34 7.07 -6.45
CA ASP A 195 7.34 6.64 -5.48
C ASP A 195 7.60 7.17 -4.05
N MET A 196 8.87 7.31 -3.63
CA MET A 196 9.22 7.76 -2.29
C MET A 196 8.88 9.23 -2.02
N LEU A 197 9.21 10.12 -2.97
CA LEU A 197 8.81 11.52 -2.87
C LEU A 197 7.28 11.66 -2.94
N ALA A 198 6.61 10.81 -3.76
CA ALA A 198 5.16 10.81 -3.85
C ALA A 198 4.48 10.43 -2.52
N ILE A 199 5.06 9.50 -1.74
CA ILE A 199 4.59 9.19 -0.38
C ILE A 199 4.67 10.43 0.50
N THR A 200 5.83 11.06 0.58
CA THR A 200 6.03 12.27 1.39
C THR A 200 5.09 13.39 0.95
N PHE A 201 5.06 13.70 -0.36
CA PHE A 201 4.20 14.75 -0.90
C PHE A 201 2.72 14.50 -0.60
N GLN A 202 2.20 13.28 -0.85
CA GLN A 202 0.81 12.96 -0.58
C GLN A 202 0.47 13.07 0.92
N CYS A 203 1.35 12.62 1.81
CA CYS A 203 1.13 12.75 3.25
C CYS A 203 0.87 14.21 3.66
N PHE A 204 1.78 15.10 3.27
CA PHE A 204 1.63 16.52 3.58
C PHE A 204 0.46 17.17 2.82
N MET A 205 0.24 16.81 1.56
CA MET A 205 -0.86 17.32 0.74
C MET A 205 -2.21 16.95 1.35
N THR A 206 -2.39 15.70 1.82
CA THR A 206 -3.62 15.25 2.49
C THR A 206 -3.85 16.04 3.78
N ALA A 207 -2.82 16.25 4.59
CA ALA A 207 -2.93 17.04 5.82
C ALA A 207 -3.31 18.50 5.56
N CYS A 208 -2.87 19.07 4.44
CA CYS A 208 -3.21 20.43 4.01
C CYS A 208 -4.58 20.53 3.32
N GLY A 209 -5.31 19.42 3.14
CA GLY A 209 -6.62 19.39 2.50
C GLY A 209 -6.58 19.25 0.97
N GLY A 210 -5.40 19.05 0.39
CA GLY A 210 -5.22 18.81 -1.04
C GLY A 210 -5.42 17.34 -1.43
N TRP A 211 -5.50 17.12 -2.74
CA TRP A 211 -5.58 15.79 -3.33
C TRP A 211 -5.00 15.78 -4.75
N TRP A 212 -4.84 14.60 -5.33
CA TRP A 212 -4.31 14.42 -6.68
C TRP A 212 -5.23 14.97 -7.76
N PHE A 213 -6.53 14.74 -7.61
CA PHE A 213 -7.57 15.09 -8.58
C PHE A 213 -8.79 15.68 -7.88
N ASP A 214 -9.55 16.49 -8.59
CA ASP A 214 -10.88 16.89 -8.16
C ASP A 214 -11.96 15.86 -8.57
N ASP A 215 -13.23 16.18 -8.30
CA ASP A 215 -14.36 15.30 -8.60
C ASP A 215 -14.58 15.09 -10.12
N ASP A 216 -14.04 15.98 -10.96
CA ASP A 216 -14.07 15.92 -12.43
C ASP A 216 -12.76 15.25 -12.97
N MET A 217 -11.97 14.63 -12.10
CA MET A 217 -10.68 14.00 -12.42
C MET A 217 -9.61 14.94 -12.96
N LYS A 218 -9.74 16.27 -12.75
CA LYS A 218 -8.68 17.21 -13.11
C LYS A 218 -7.55 17.17 -12.10
N PRO A 219 -6.29 17.25 -12.55
CA PRO A 219 -5.14 17.34 -11.64
C PRO A 219 -5.25 18.55 -10.71
N THR A 220 -5.08 18.33 -9.41
CA THR A 220 -5.10 19.36 -8.35
C THR A 220 -3.86 19.33 -7.46
N PHE A 221 -2.87 18.54 -7.81
CA PHE A 221 -1.60 18.46 -7.08
C PHE A 221 -0.74 19.73 -7.19
N ASN A 222 -1.21 20.75 -7.92
CA ASN A 222 -0.66 22.12 -8.01
C ASN A 222 -1.56 23.16 -7.31
N SER A 223 -2.62 22.73 -6.60
CA SER A 223 -3.53 23.63 -5.87
C SER A 223 -2.83 24.38 -4.74
N PRO A 224 -3.45 25.45 -4.20
CA PRO A 224 -2.91 26.16 -3.03
C PRO A 224 -2.63 25.25 -1.83
N GLU A 225 -3.48 24.24 -1.61
CA GLU A 225 -3.33 23.24 -0.54
C GLU A 225 -2.11 22.34 -0.79
N ALA A 226 -1.93 21.90 -2.04
CA ALA A 226 -0.77 21.11 -2.44
C ALA A 226 0.53 21.94 -2.35
N MET A 227 0.51 23.20 -2.74
CA MET A 227 1.67 24.09 -2.60
C MET A 227 1.98 24.41 -1.13
N LYS A 228 0.98 24.52 -0.28
CA LYS A 228 1.18 24.62 1.17
C LYS A 228 1.89 23.38 1.74
N ALA A 229 1.57 22.20 1.24
CA ALA A 229 2.29 20.98 1.59
C ALA A 229 3.77 21.05 1.19
N VAL A 230 4.06 21.54 -0.03
CA VAL A 230 5.44 21.74 -0.48
C VAL A 230 6.20 22.74 0.40
N GLU A 231 5.55 23.82 0.85
CA GLU A 231 6.17 24.77 1.79
C GLU A 231 6.59 24.09 3.12
N TYR A 232 5.78 23.18 3.66
CA TYR A 232 6.16 22.39 4.86
C TYR A 232 7.33 21.46 4.57
N ILE A 233 7.31 20.76 3.43
CA ILE A 233 8.43 19.92 3.01
C ILE A 233 9.71 20.73 2.90
N GLN A 234 9.66 21.90 2.25
CA GLN A 234 10.82 22.80 2.09
C GLN A 234 11.37 23.32 3.44
N LYS A 235 10.49 23.64 4.40
CA LYS A 235 10.92 24.03 5.76
C LYS A 235 11.66 22.89 6.43
N LEU A 236 11.07 21.68 6.43
CA LEU A 236 11.65 20.50 7.07
C LEU A 236 12.93 20.01 6.38
N MET A 237 13.11 20.27 5.09
CA MET A 237 14.36 19.95 4.38
C MET A 237 15.59 20.63 4.98
N ASN A 238 15.45 21.78 5.65
CA ASN A 238 16.55 22.46 6.32
C ASN A 238 17.06 21.67 7.55
N ASP A 239 16.22 20.81 8.11
CA ASP A 239 16.47 20.01 9.31
C ASP A 239 16.67 18.51 8.98
N CYS A 240 16.70 18.18 7.67
CA CYS A 240 17.01 16.84 7.19
C CYS A 240 18.52 16.60 7.05
N PRO A 241 18.97 15.35 7.04
CA PRO A 241 20.37 15.02 6.74
C PRO A 241 20.81 15.55 5.38
N ASP A 242 22.07 15.90 5.26
CA ASP A 242 22.68 16.25 3.98
C ASP A 242 22.48 15.13 2.95
N GLY A 243 22.02 15.48 1.75
CA GLY A 243 21.76 14.51 0.69
C GLY A 243 20.39 13.80 0.79
N SER A 244 19.50 14.25 1.66
CA SER A 244 18.14 13.68 1.84
C SER A 244 17.32 13.59 0.55
N MET A 245 17.62 14.39 -0.48
CA MET A 245 17.03 14.27 -1.82
C MET A 245 17.32 12.92 -2.52
N THR A 246 18.24 12.12 -1.99
CA THR A 246 18.53 10.77 -2.49
C THR A 246 17.94 9.67 -1.59
N TYR A 247 17.33 10.05 -0.45
CA TYR A 247 16.82 9.11 0.52
C TYR A 247 15.50 8.48 0.06
N GLY A 248 15.49 7.16 0.03
CA GLY A 248 14.29 6.34 -0.04
C GLY A 248 13.87 5.88 1.35
N SER A 249 13.02 4.87 1.40
CA SER A 249 12.47 4.31 2.65
C SER A 249 13.57 3.73 3.58
N ASP A 250 14.57 3.08 2.99
CA ASP A 250 15.64 2.41 3.76
C ASP A 250 16.57 3.43 4.42
N GLU A 251 17.02 4.44 3.68
CA GLU A 251 17.91 5.50 4.19
C GLU A 251 17.19 6.32 5.26
N THR A 252 15.90 6.64 5.04
CA THR A 252 15.08 7.39 6.00
C THR A 252 14.91 6.62 7.31
N ALA A 253 14.57 5.33 7.24
CA ALA A 253 14.46 4.48 8.42
C ALA A 253 15.80 4.30 9.15
N LEU A 254 16.87 4.08 8.37
CA LEU A 254 18.22 3.90 8.91
C LEU A 254 18.71 5.16 9.63
N ALA A 255 18.41 6.36 9.14
CA ALA A 255 18.80 7.59 9.80
C ALA A 255 18.26 7.70 11.23
N VAL A 256 16.99 7.33 11.46
CA VAL A 256 16.41 7.28 12.82
C VAL A 256 17.00 6.12 13.61
N ALA A 257 17.08 4.92 13.05
CA ALA A 257 17.59 3.73 13.73
C ALA A 257 19.07 3.88 14.16
N GLN A 258 19.87 4.63 13.41
CA GLN A 258 21.28 4.92 13.77
C GLN A 258 21.43 6.16 14.66
N GLY A 259 20.33 6.84 15.01
CA GLY A 259 20.36 8.05 15.84
C GLY A 259 20.89 9.29 15.12
N LEU A 260 20.91 9.28 13.78
CA LEU A 260 21.33 10.38 12.93
C LEU A 260 20.19 11.40 12.70
N ALA A 261 18.95 11.02 12.98
CA ALA A 261 17.78 11.90 12.98
C ALA A 261 16.90 11.65 14.21
N ALA A 262 16.34 12.73 14.76
CA ALA A 262 15.46 12.68 15.91
C ALA A 262 14.06 12.17 15.55
N MET A 263 13.57 12.53 14.38
CA MET A 263 12.24 12.14 13.88
C MET A 263 12.32 11.68 12.41
N GLY A 264 11.28 11.02 11.93
CA GLY A 264 11.16 10.67 10.52
C GLY A 264 9.74 10.32 10.11
N LEU A 265 9.35 10.66 8.87
CA LEU A 265 8.13 10.17 8.25
C LEU A 265 8.45 8.83 7.56
N ILE A 266 8.02 7.72 8.16
CA ILE A 266 8.48 6.38 7.83
C ILE A 266 7.30 5.41 7.73
N GLN A 267 7.35 4.47 6.79
CA GLN A 267 6.35 3.41 6.65
C GLN A 267 6.48 2.37 7.78
N THR A 268 5.36 1.87 8.29
CA THR A 268 5.32 0.82 9.32
C THR A 268 6.00 -0.48 8.92
N THR A 269 6.24 -0.71 7.63
CA THR A 269 7.07 -1.82 7.14
C THR A 269 8.52 -1.78 7.62
N ARG A 270 8.96 -0.64 8.18
CA ARG A 270 10.30 -0.40 8.72
C ARG A 270 10.33 -0.30 10.25
N SER A 271 9.19 -0.40 10.93
CA SER A 271 9.15 -0.27 12.39
C SER A 271 10.03 -1.29 13.11
N GLY A 272 10.08 -2.52 12.59
CA GLY A 272 10.96 -3.57 13.14
C GLY A 272 12.47 -3.25 13.08
N ASP A 273 12.89 -2.34 12.22
CA ASP A 273 14.31 -1.92 12.13
C ASP A 273 14.72 -1.09 13.36
N MET A 274 13.78 -0.41 14.02
CA MET A 274 14.04 0.43 15.19
C MET A 274 14.48 -0.38 16.41
N ASP A 275 13.98 -1.61 16.54
CA ASP A 275 14.28 -2.51 17.66
C ASP A 275 15.22 -3.67 17.28
N ASN A 276 15.69 -3.70 16.04
CA ASN A 276 16.67 -4.70 15.61
C ASN A 276 18.09 -4.27 16.01
N PRO A 277 18.77 -4.97 16.95
CA PRO A 277 20.10 -4.57 17.42
C PRO A 277 21.20 -4.66 16.35
N GLU A 278 20.96 -5.34 15.22
CA GLU A 278 21.89 -5.37 14.10
C GLU A 278 21.79 -4.12 13.21
N LYS A 279 20.65 -3.41 13.28
CA LYS A 279 20.37 -2.22 12.47
C LYS A 279 20.29 -0.94 13.29
N SER A 280 19.88 -1.02 14.55
CA SER A 280 19.57 0.12 15.40
C SER A 280 20.58 0.29 16.54
N THR A 281 21.02 1.52 16.75
CA THR A 281 21.78 1.96 17.94
C THR A 281 20.87 2.55 19.01
N VAL A 282 19.56 2.64 18.75
CA VAL A 282 18.54 3.31 19.57
C VAL A 282 17.40 2.39 19.96
N VAL A 283 17.66 1.10 20.10
CA VAL A 283 16.69 0.07 20.47
C VAL A 283 15.88 0.51 21.71
N GLY A 284 14.53 0.42 21.64
CA GLY A 284 13.61 0.79 22.71
C GLY A 284 13.47 2.28 22.95
N LYS A 285 13.92 3.14 22.03
CA LYS A 285 13.91 4.60 22.20
C LYS A 285 13.08 5.33 21.16
N VAL A 286 12.49 4.60 20.21
CA VAL A 286 11.68 5.16 19.12
C VAL A 286 10.21 4.87 19.38
N GLY A 287 9.41 5.93 19.50
CA GLY A 287 7.95 5.85 19.53
C GLY A 287 7.34 5.98 18.12
N PHE A 288 6.12 5.48 17.97
CA PHE A 288 5.35 5.47 16.73
C PHE A 288 4.06 6.26 16.95
N TYR A 289 3.83 7.27 16.11
CA TYR A 289 2.73 8.21 16.30
C TYR A 289 2.01 8.46 14.97
N SER A 290 0.69 8.67 15.02
CA SER A 290 -0.02 9.28 13.90
C SER A 290 0.68 10.59 13.53
N SER A 291 0.96 10.80 12.26
CA SER A 291 1.66 12.02 11.84
C SER A 291 0.83 13.28 12.14
N PRO A 292 1.48 14.42 12.36
CA PRO A 292 0.79 15.68 12.62
C PRO A 292 -0.18 16.08 11.50
N SER A 293 -1.19 16.86 11.84
CA SER A 293 -2.16 17.46 10.92
C SER A 293 -1.94 18.98 10.82
N ILE A 294 -2.67 19.66 9.92
CA ILE A 294 -2.59 21.14 9.83
C ILE A 294 -3.15 21.81 11.09
N GLU A 295 -4.21 21.22 11.67
CA GLU A 295 -4.82 21.62 12.92
C GLU A 295 -5.04 20.34 13.76
N GLU A 296 -4.86 20.40 15.07
CA GLU A 296 -5.03 19.24 15.96
C GLU A 296 -6.39 18.56 15.74
N GLY A 297 -6.38 17.25 15.44
CA GLY A 297 -7.58 16.47 15.15
C GLY A 297 -8.03 16.52 13.68
N GLY A 298 -7.30 17.19 12.79
CA GLY A 298 -7.48 17.14 11.34
C GLY A 298 -6.93 15.87 10.71
N ALA A 299 -7.03 15.76 9.37
CA ALA A 299 -6.41 14.66 8.63
C ALA A 299 -4.88 14.67 8.84
N PRO A 300 -4.27 13.55 9.21
CA PRO A 300 -2.84 13.49 9.48
C PRO A 300 -2.00 13.55 8.20
N ALA A 301 -0.75 14.00 8.32
CA ALA A 301 0.25 13.87 7.26
C ALA A 301 0.67 12.40 7.12
N SER A 302 -0.27 11.58 6.71
CA SER A 302 -0.14 10.13 6.63
C SER A 302 -0.86 9.63 5.37
N LEU A 303 -0.37 8.54 4.82
CA LEU A 303 -1.08 7.72 3.87
C LEU A 303 -1.10 6.28 4.38
N TYR A 304 -2.03 5.49 3.90
CA TYR A 304 -1.97 4.04 4.04
C TYR A 304 -1.95 3.38 2.67
N ALA A 305 -1.46 2.16 2.64
CA ALA A 305 -1.48 1.33 1.46
C ALA A 305 -1.69 -0.14 1.85
N THR A 306 -2.10 -0.92 0.90
CA THR A 306 -2.32 -2.36 1.06
C THR A 306 -1.62 -3.10 -0.08
N ALA A 307 -1.28 -4.35 0.19
CA ALA A 307 -0.81 -5.29 -0.80
C ALA A 307 -1.66 -6.55 -0.73
N GLY A 308 -1.77 -7.23 -1.86
CA GLY A 308 -2.60 -8.43 -1.96
C GLY A 308 -2.16 -9.33 -3.09
N TYR A 309 -3.05 -10.22 -3.48
CA TYR A 309 -2.82 -11.19 -4.53
C TYR A 309 -3.98 -11.22 -5.51
N SER A 310 -3.66 -11.42 -6.78
CA SER A 310 -4.60 -11.56 -7.90
C SER A 310 -4.33 -12.85 -8.65
N ILE A 311 -5.29 -13.26 -9.45
CA ILE A 311 -5.18 -14.44 -10.32
C ILE A 311 -5.09 -13.96 -11.76
N SER A 312 -4.14 -14.52 -12.53
CA SER A 312 -4.00 -14.27 -13.95
C SER A 312 -5.23 -14.74 -14.73
N ALA A 313 -5.75 -13.92 -15.63
CA ALA A 313 -6.82 -14.32 -16.55
C ALA A 313 -6.38 -15.43 -17.54
N PHE A 314 -5.07 -15.72 -17.61
CA PHE A 314 -4.48 -16.67 -18.53
C PHE A 314 -4.01 -17.96 -17.85
N THR A 315 -4.35 -18.19 -16.57
CA THR A 315 -4.06 -19.46 -15.91
C THR A 315 -4.73 -20.62 -16.68
N GLU A 316 -3.98 -21.72 -16.84
CA GLU A 316 -4.49 -22.97 -17.42
C GLU A 316 -4.91 -23.98 -16.33
N GLN A 317 -4.72 -23.61 -15.05
CA GLN A 317 -5.13 -24.42 -13.91
C GLN A 317 -6.63 -24.23 -13.63
N ASP A 318 -7.21 -25.11 -12.83
CA ASP A 318 -8.58 -24.97 -12.34
C ASP A 318 -8.66 -23.67 -11.49
N PRO A 319 -9.46 -22.67 -11.90
CA PRO A 319 -9.54 -21.40 -11.19
C PRO A 319 -10.01 -21.53 -9.73
N ASP A 320 -10.89 -22.49 -9.43
CA ASP A 320 -11.31 -22.77 -8.05
C ASP A 320 -10.12 -23.24 -7.20
N LEU A 321 -9.26 -24.09 -7.75
CA LEU A 321 -8.07 -24.58 -7.06
C LEU A 321 -7.03 -23.48 -6.86
N VAL A 322 -6.82 -22.63 -7.88
CA VAL A 322 -5.91 -21.48 -7.77
C VAL A 322 -6.41 -20.51 -6.69
N PHE A 323 -7.71 -20.18 -6.70
CA PHE A 323 -8.32 -19.30 -5.72
C PHE A 323 -8.19 -19.84 -4.29
N GLN A 324 -8.50 -21.13 -4.07
CA GLN A 324 -8.37 -21.76 -2.75
C GLN A 324 -6.90 -21.80 -2.30
N THR A 325 -5.96 -22.11 -3.20
CA THR A 325 -4.53 -22.10 -2.88
C THR A 325 -4.06 -20.72 -2.40
N MET A 326 -4.49 -19.65 -3.09
CA MET A 326 -4.23 -18.28 -2.69
C MET A 326 -4.86 -17.95 -1.33
N CYS A 327 -6.15 -18.26 -1.15
CA CYS A 327 -6.90 -17.88 0.05
C CYS A 327 -6.55 -18.69 1.29
N ASN A 328 -6.04 -19.93 1.15
CA ASN A 328 -5.53 -20.70 2.28
C ASN A 328 -4.36 -19.99 2.99
N ALA A 329 -3.61 -19.16 2.29
CA ALA A 329 -2.56 -18.32 2.87
C ALA A 329 -3.10 -17.00 3.46
N LEU A 330 -4.39 -16.71 3.32
CA LEU A 330 -5.01 -15.45 3.73
C LEU A 330 -6.11 -15.65 4.80
N THR A 331 -6.09 -16.78 5.48
CA THR A 331 -7.01 -17.07 6.60
C THR A 331 -6.68 -16.21 7.82
N GLU A 332 -7.63 -16.08 8.75
CA GLU A 332 -7.45 -15.34 10.00
C GLU A 332 -6.23 -15.85 10.78
N ASP A 333 -6.08 -17.17 10.94
CA ASP A 333 -4.96 -17.77 11.66
C ASP A 333 -3.62 -17.43 11.01
N VAL A 334 -3.51 -17.54 9.68
CA VAL A 334 -2.29 -17.20 8.94
C VAL A 334 -1.97 -15.71 9.06
N MET A 335 -2.97 -14.82 8.92
CA MET A 335 -2.76 -13.37 9.09
C MET A 335 -2.36 -13.02 10.52
N LYS A 336 -2.90 -13.69 11.52
CA LYS A 336 -2.51 -13.50 12.92
C LYS A 336 -1.05 -13.90 13.18
N GLU A 337 -0.61 -15.01 12.64
CA GLU A 337 0.80 -15.44 12.74
C GLU A 337 1.72 -14.49 11.98
N GLY A 338 1.27 -14.00 10.81
CA GLY A 338 1.98 -13.03 9.97
C GLY A 338 2.00 -11.59 10.48
N ALA A 339 1.27 -11.27 11.57
CA ALA A 339 1.15 -9.91 12.10
C ALA A 339 2.47 -9.28 12.56
N SER A 340 3.52 -10.10 12.74
CA SER A 340 4.88 -9.59 12.99
C SER A 340 5.53 -8.96 11.73
N THR A 341 5.06 -9.27 10.53
CA THR A 341 5.66 -8.86 9.26
C THR A 341 4.86 -7.79 8.51
N GLY A 342 3.55 -7.69 8.78
CA GLY A 342 2.65 -6.71 8.15
C GLY A 342 1.37 -6.56 8.96
N MET A 343 0.79 -5.36 8.99
CA MET A 343 -0.47 -5.09 9.68
C MET A 343 -1.60 -5.88 9.01
N PRO A 344 -2.37 -6.69 9.77
CA PRO A 344 -3.47 -7.46 9.22
C PRO A 344 -4.54 -6.57 8.55
N VAL A 345 -5.28 -7.17 7.61
CA VAL A 345 -6.41 -6.52 6.91
C VAL A 345 -7.77 -6.91 7.52
N ARG A 346 -7.80 -7.88 8.44
CA ARG A 346 -9.01 -8.36 9.10
C ARG A 346 -9.33 -7.53 10.32
N GLU A 347 -10.58 -7.06 10.43
CA GLU A 347 -11.05 -6.23 11.54
C GLU A 347 -10.97 -6.95 12.89
N SER A 348 -11.26 -8.26 12.91
CA SER A 348 -11.17 -9.09 14.12
C SER A 348 -9.76 -9.12 14.74
N LEU A 349 -8.73 -8.96 13.93
CA LEU A 349 -7.33 -8.94 14.35
C LEU A 349 -6.84 -7.55 14.80
N LEU A 350 -7.52 -6.46 14.42
CA LEU A 350 -7.17 -5.09 14.78
C LEU A 350 -7.76 -4.74 16.15
N ASN A 351 -7.16 -5.24 17.21
CA ASN A 351 -7.68 -5.17 18.58
C ASN A 351 -6.60 -4.75 19.59
N ASP A 352 -7.04 -4.49 20.83
CA ASP A 352 -6.17 -4.01 21.91
C ASP A 352 -4.97 -4.94 22.19
N THR A 353 -5.09 -6.24 21.97
CA THR A 353 -3.99 -7.19 22.19
C THR A 353 -2.90 -6.98 21.14
N LEU A 354 -3.25 -6.92 19.87
CA LEU A 354 -2.31 -6.63 18.79
C LEU A 354 -1.70 -5.23 18.98
N PHE A 355 -2.50 -4.24 19.31
CA PHE A 355 -2.05 -2.86 19.50
C PHE A 355 -1.11 -2.66 20.68
N ALA A 356 -1.23 -3.50 21.73
CA ALA A 356 -0.29 -3.50 22.84
C ALA A 356 1.08 -4.10 22.44
N GLU A 357 1.09 -5.08 21.55
CA GLU A 357 2.31 -5.71 21.02
C GLU A 357 2.94 -4.90 19.88
N ARG A 358 2.10 -4.19 19.11
CA ARG A 358 2.48 -3.41 17.92
C ARG A 358 1.91 -1.99 18.01
N PRO A 359 2.56 -1.11 18.78
CA PRO A 359 2.13 0.29 18.91
C PRO A 359 2.17 1.06 17.58
N ASP A 360 3.01 0.66 16.65
CA ASP A 360 3.04 1.16 15.28
C ASP A 360 1.74 0.86 14.51
N TYR A 361 1.15 -0.33 14.71
CA TYR A 361 -0.14 -0.67 14.09
C TYR A 361 -1.30 0.10 14.72
N LYS A 362 -1.22 0.37 16.04
CA LYS A 362 -2.18 1.25 16.70
C LYS A 362 -2.15 2.65 16.08
N ALA A 363 -0.96 3.24 15.95
CA ALA A 363 -0.79 4.56 15.35
C ALA A 363 -1.23 4.58 13.87
N ALA A 364 -0.97 3.51 13.11
CA ALA A 364 -1.44 3.35 11.73
C ALA A 364 -2.98 3.30 11.67
N TRP A 365 -3.60 2.52 12.53
CA TRP A 365 -5.06 2.44 12.62
C TRP A 365 -5.69 3.78 12.98
N GLU A 366 -5.12 4.48 13.97
CA GLU A 366 -5.55 5.83 14.34
C GLU A 366 -5.43 6.82 13.17
N ALA A 367 -4.33 6.77 12.41
CA ALA A 367 -4.14 7.60 11.22
C ALA A 367 -5.17 7.31 10.11
N ILE A 368 -5.47 6.03 9.86
CA ILE A 368 -6.50 5.60 8.89
C ILE A 368 -7.88 6.14 9.31
N GLN A 369 -8.25 5.97 10.60
CA GLN A 369 -9.53 6.44 11.12
C GLN A 369 -9.63 7.98 11.13
N ALA A 370 -8.51 8.69 11.24
CA ALA A 370 -8.44 10.15 11.21
C ALA A 370 -8.44 10.74 9.77
N GLY A 371 -8.45 9.89 8.72
CA GLY A 371 -8.60 10.35 7.34
C GLY A 371 -7.33 10.30 6.49
N ALA A 372 -6.33 9.52 6.87
CA ALA A 372 -5.27 9.13 5.94
C ALA A 372 -5.89 8.49 4.69
N LYS A 373 -5.29 8.73 3.53
CA LYS A 373 -5.85 8.27 2.24
C LYS A 373 -4.88 7.34 1.52
N MET A 374 -5.43 6.38 0.79
CA MET A 374 -4.70 5.59 -0.18
C MET A 374 -4.46 6.40 -1.46
N ARG A 375 -3.51 6.00 -2.28
CA ARG A 375 -3.29 6.58 -3.61
C ARG A 375 -4.48 6.35 -4.53
N PRO A 376 -4.67 7.20 -5.55
CA PRO A 376 -5.63 6.92 -6.60
C PRO A 376 -5.35 5.58 -7.29
N ALA A 377 -6.39 4.79 -7.53
CA ALA A 377 -6.32 3.51 -8.23
C ALA A 377 -6.88 3.65 -9.66
N ILE A 378 -6.16 4.39 -10.50
CA ILE A 378 -6.45 4.56 -11.93
C ILE A 378 -5.26 4.10 -12.77
N PRO A 379 -5.46 3.60 -14.00
CA PRO A 379 -4.38 3.09 -14.85
C PRO A 379 -3.25 4.09 -15.11
N GLU A 380 -3.58 5.38 -15.25
CA GLU A 380 -2.66 6.45 -15.59
C GLU A 380 -1.86 6.97 -14.38
N PHE A 381 -2.21 6.56 -13.15
CA PHE A 381 -1.64 7.17 -11.94
C PHE A 381 -0.11 7.02 -11.86
N SER A 382 0.45 5.91 -12.30
CA SER A 382 1.90 5.68 -12.27
C SER A 382 2.65 6.68 -13.16
N GLU A 383 2.13 7.00 -14.35
CA GLU A 383 2.70 7.98 -15.26
C GLU A 383 2.54 9.40 -14.72
N ILE A 384 1.35 9.74 -14.21
CA ILE A 384 1.06 11.03 -13.57
C ILE A 384 1.98 11.28 -12.37
N MET A 385 2.20 10.27 -11.55
CA MET A 385 3.11 10.32 -10.42
C MET A 385 4.56 10.56 -10.85
N GLU A 386 5.03 9.87 -11.88
CA GLU A 386 6.40 10.04 -12.39
C GLU A 386 6.62 11.47 -12.93
N ILE A 387 5.71 12.00 -13.74
CA ILE A 387 5.77 13.36 -14.29
C ILE A 387 5.77 14.38 -13.16
N SER A 388 4.81 14.32 -12.26
CA SER A 388 4.65 15.29 -11.16
C SER A 388 5.81 15.25 -10.18
N MET A 389 6.29 14.08 -9.79
CA MET A 389 7.40 13.93 -8.83
C MET A 389 8.75 14.28 -9.43
N THR A 390 8.95 14.06 -10.73
CA THR A 390 10.13 14.55 -11.44
C THR A 390 10.14 16.08 -11.44
N ALA A 391 9.01 16.71 -11.80
CA ALA A 391 8.89 18.17 -11.80
C ALA A 391 9.12 18.78 -10.41
N LEU A 392 8.54 18.17 -9.37
CA LEU A 392 8.71 18.61 -7.98
C LEU A 392 10.17 18.46 -7.52
N SER A 393 10.77 17.30 -7.74
CA SER A 393 12.16 17.01 -7.35
C SER A 393 13.15 17.95 -8.04
N ASP A 394 12.99 18.19 -9.33
CA ASP A 394 13.84 19.11 -10.11
C ASP A 394 13.71 20.54 -9.58
N ALA A 395 12.49 20.99 -9.27
CA ALA A 395 12.26 22.33 -8.74
C ALA A 395 12.87 22.50 -7.34
N LEU A 396 12.70 21.52 -6.45
CA LEU A 396 13.29 21.52 -5.10
C LEU A 396 14.82 21.48 -5.15
N SER A 397 15.41 20.64 -6.01
CA SER A 397 16.86 20.49 -6.11
C SER A 397 17.56 21.70 -6.71
N ASN A 398 16.92 22.39 -7.66
CA ASN A 398 17.49 23.53 -8.36
C ASN A 398 17.07 24.89 -7.76
N GLY A 399 16.17 24.91 -6.77
CA GLY A 399 15.64 26.13 -6.18
C GLY A 399 14.84 26.98 -7.19
N THR A 400 14.17 26.33 -8.15
CA THR A 400 13.34 27.00 -9.15
C THR A 400 11.90 27.18 -8.67
N ASP A 401 11.07 27.88 -9.43
CA ASP A 401 9.66 28.12 -9.10
C ASP A 401 8.87 26.79 -9.12
N VAL A 402 8.55 26.28 -7.92
CA VAL A 402 7.82 25.01 -7.74
C VAL A 402 6.40 25.11 -8.30
N GLN A 403 5.70 26.25 -8.10
CA GLN A 403 4.35 26.43 -8.64
C GLN A 403 4.35 26.27 -10.16
N ALA A 404 5.26 27.00 -10.84
CA ALA A 404 5.35 26.94 -12.30
C ALA A 404 5.72 25.54 -12.83
N ALA A 405 6.56 24.79 -12.10
CA ALA A 405 6.91 23.41 -12.45
C ALA A 405 5.71 22.47 -12.29
N MET A 406 4.95 22.58 -11.18
CA MET A 406 3.78 21.75 -10.91
C MET A 406 2.60 22.11 -11.81
N ASP A 407 2.43 23.41 -12.19
CA ASP A 407 1.40 23.83 -13.16
C ASP A 407 1.65 23.18 -14.53
N LYS A 408 2.89 23.17 -14.98
CA LYS A 408 3.25 22.51 -16.24
C LYS A 408 3.05 21.00 -16.18
N ALA A 409 3.40 20.36 -15.07
CA ALA A 409 3.17 18.94 -14.88
C ALA A 409 1.66 18.62 -14.85
N ALA A 410 0.84 19.49 -14.24
CA ALA A 410 -0.62 19.33 -14.21
C ALA A 410 -1.24 19.44 -15.61
N GLU A 411 -0.77 20.40 -16.45
CA GLU A 411 -1.21 20.52 -17.85
C GLU A 411 -0.88 19.25 -18.67
N GLU A 412 0.30 18.66 -18.48
CA GLU A 412 0.72 17.43 -19.14
C GLU A 412 -0.13 16.24 -18.67
N CYS A 413 -0.40 16.11 -17.37
CA CYS A 413 -1.24 15.08 -16.80
C CYS A 413 -2.73 15.23 -17.19
N GLU A 414 -3.24 16.46 -17.32
CA GLU A 414 -4.60 16.71 -17.84
C GLU A 414 -4.75 16.18 -19.27
N GLN A 415 -3.71 16.31 -20.11
CA GLN A 415 -3.73 15.75 -21.46
C GLN A 415 -3.78 14.21 -21.44
N ILE A 416 -3.02 13.56 -20.57
CA ILE A 416 -3.04 12.08 -20.41
C ILE A 416 -4.45 11.62 -20.03
N LEU A 417 -5.09 12.26 -19.05
CA LEU A 417 -6.45 11.92 -18.62
C LEU A 417 -7.48 12.22 -19.70
N SER A 418 -7.29 13.28 -20.49
CA SER A 418 -8.14 13.57 -21.66
C SER A 418 -8.04 12.48 -22.73
N ASP A 419 -6.82 12.03 -23.03
CA ASP A 419 -6.58 10.98 -24.03
C ASP A 419 -7.11 9.61 -23.55
N ALA A 420 -7.14 9.38 -22.23
CA ALA A 420 -7.75 8.22 -21.60
C ALA A 420 -9.30 8.31 -21.49
N GLY A 421 -9.90 9.46 -21.85
CA GLY A 421 -11.36 9.61 -21.92
C GLY A 421 -12.04 10.03 -20.63
N TYR A 422 -11.32 10.58 -19.64
CA TYR A 422 -11.92 11.07 -18.38
C TYR A 422 -12.73 12.36 -18.59
N TYR A 423 -12.53 13.06 -19.69
CA TYR A 423 -13.27 14.30 -20.05
C TYR A 423 -14.10 14.09 -21.31
N GLU A 424 -15.35 14.63 -21.33
CA GLU A 424 -16.21 14.67 -22.51
C GLU A 424 -15.84 15.82 -23.46
#